data_4e7df25673f88db401cf3d2071754b87
#
_entry.id   4e7df25673f88db401cf3d2071754b87
#
_cell.length_a   1.000
_cell.length_b   1.000
_cell.length_c   1.000
_cell.angle_alpha   90.00
_cell.angle_beta   90.00
_cell.angle_gamma   90.00
#
_symmetry.space_group_name_H-M   'P 1'
#
loop_
_entity.id
_entity.type
_entity.pdbx_description
1 polymer ?
#
loop_
_entity_poly.entity_id
_entity_poly.type
_entity_poly.pdbx_seq_one_letter_code
_entity_poly.pdbx_strand_id
1 'polypeptide(L)'
;MTWRTWYKEHLFTPEQAVQQIKSGQRVVVAHACGEPSIILDALVAHAAQYENVEIIHMVAMGKAAYCQPQYDKNFHHNAFFLGGSTRAAAAEGRVDFTPVYFSEIPNLLREDLRPNVTLLQCSPPDAHGYVSLGVSVDYTKPAAEASDLVIAQVNQNMPRTL
;
A
#
# COMPACT_ATOMS: atom_id res chain seq x y z
N MET A 1 -4.61 -14.10 24.99
CA MET A 1 -4.39 -14.53 23.59
C MET A 1 -2.89 -14.42 23.32
N THR A 2 -2.24 -15.45 22.77
CA THR A 2 -0.82 -15.36 22.38
C THR A 2 -0.72 -14.69 21.01
N TRP A 3 0.44 -14.08 20.68
CA TRP A 3 0.65 -13.51 19.36
C TRP A 3 0.50 -14.55 18.24
N ARG A 4 0.87 -15.83 18.49
CA ARG A 4 0.72 -16.93 17.52
C ARG A 4 -0.73 -17.25 17.20
N THR A 5 -1.60 -17.21 18.20
CA THR A 5 -3.05 -17.40 18.02
C THR A 5 -3.62 -16.23 17.22
N TRP A 6 -3.31 -15.00 17.64
CA TRP A 6 -3.74 -13.80 16.94
C TRP A 6 -3.29 -13.80 15.47
N TYR A 7 -2.02 -14.11 15.20
CA TYR A 7 -1.48 -14.15 13.84
C TYR A 7 -2.24 -15.15 12.95
N LYS A 8 -2.51 -16.37 13.46
CA LYS A 8 -3.26 -17.38 12.71
C LYS A 8 -4.69 -16.94 12.38
N GLU A 9 -5.34 -16.25 13.30
CA GLU A 9 -6.71 -15.73 13.14
C GLU A 9 -6.77 -14.54 12.16
N HIS A 10 -5.63 -13.86 11.93
CA HIS A 10 -5.51 -12.72 11.02
C HIS A 10 -4.76 -13.04 9.72
N LEU A 11 -4.59 -14.32 9.41
CA LEU A 11 -4.12 -14.74 8.09
C LEU A 11 -5.30 -14.84 7.13
N PHE A 12 -5.28 -14.01 6.11
CA PHE A 12 -6.29 -13.93 5.07
C PHE A 12 -5.71 -14.26 3.71
N THR A 13 -6.56 -14.70 2.77
CA THR A 13 -6.18 -14.67 1.36
C THR A 13 -6.09 -13.20 0.88
N PRO A 14 -5.37 -12.92 -0.21
CA PRO A 14 -5.33 -11.55 -0.75
C PRO A 14 -6.72 -10.97 -1.00
N GLU A 15 -7.64 -11.77 -1.54
CA GLU A 15 -9.03 -11.40 -1.83
C GLU A 15 -9.80 -11.03 -0.55
N GLN A 16 -9.65 -11.81 0.50
CA GLN A 16 -10.28 -11.54 1.80
C GLN A 16 -9.69 -10.28 2.46
N ALA A 17 -8.38 -10.08 2.32
CA ALA A 17 -7.71 -8.94 2.91
C ALA A 17 -8.17 -7.62 2.27
N VAL A 18 -8.25 -7.57 0.93
CA VAL A 18 -8.66 -6.35 0.23
C VAL A 18 -10.14 -6.00 0.45
N GLN A 19 -11.00 -6.96 0.77
CA GLN A 19 -12.41 -6.71 1.12
C GLN A 19 -12.58 -5.83 2.38
N GLN A 20 -11.55 -5.65 3.17
CA GLN A 20 -11.57 -4.74 4.32
C GLN A 20 -11.41 -3.27 3.93
N ILE A 21 -10.97 -2.99 2.70
CA ILE A 21 -10.86 -1.64 2.14
C ILE A 21 -12.26 -1.16 1.74
N LYS A 22 -12.57 0.11 1.99
CA LYS A 22 -13.88 0.71 1.69
C LYS A 22 -13.74 1.81 0.65
N SER A 23 -14.81 2.05 -0.10
CA SER A 23 -14.92 3.19 -1.01
C SER A 23 -14.61 4.51 -0.30
N GLY A 24 -13.97 5.43 -0.99
CA GLY A 24 -13.58 6.75 -0.48
C GLY A 24 -12.39 6.74 0.49
N GLN A 25 -11.82 5.58 0.81
CA GLN A 25 -10.65 5.49 1.68
C GLN A 25 -9.37 5.88 0.95
N ARG A 26 -8.43 6.40 1.74
CA ARG A 26 -7.05 6.66 1.33
C ARG A 26 -6.17 5.49 1.69
N VAL A 27 -5.53 4.93 0.68
CA VAL A 27 -4.67 3.74 0.76
C VAL A 27 -3.24 4.11 0.40
N VAL A 28 -2.32 4.01 1.34
CA VAL A 28 -0.89 4.18 1.09
C VAL A 28 -0.28 2.84 0.73
N VAL A 29 0.53 2.81 -0.31
CA VAL A 29 1.23 1.61 -0.78
C VAL A 29 2.72 1.75 -0.53
N ALA A 30 3.34 0.74 0.10
CA ALA A 30 4.78 0.63 0.21
C ALA A 30 5.39 0.55 -1.20
N HIS A 31 6.51 1.23 -1.40
CA HIS A 31 7.04 1.44 -2.75
C HIS A 31 8.24 0.57 -3.12
N ALA A 32 8.65 0.68 -4.36
CA ALA A 32 9.84 0.06 -4.92
C ALA A 32 9.86 -1.46 -4.65
N CYS A 33 10.95 -1.98 -4.09
CA CYS A 33 11.09 -3.41 -3.79
C CYS A 33 10.13 -3.89 -2.66
N GLY A 34 9.54 -2.97 -1.91
CA GLY A 34 8.55 -3.25 -0.86
C GLY A 34 7.10 -3.26 -1.35
N GLU A 35 6.85 -3.04 -2.65
CA GLU A 35 5.50 -3.05 -3.24
C GLU A 35 4.80 -4.41 -3.03
N PRO A 36 3.63 -4.46 -2.37
CA PRO A 36 2.88 -5.70 -2.13
C PRO A 36 2.05 -6.09 -3.37
N SER A 37 2.72 -6.56 -4.42
CA SER A 37 2.14 -6.76 -5.75
C SER A 37 0.95 -7.73 -5.77
N ILE A 38 0.96 -8.76 -4.93
CA ILE A 38 -0.15 -9.73 -4.84
C ILE A 38 -1.40 -9.06 -4.28
N ILE A 39 -1.25 -8.20 -3.26
CA ILE A 39 -2.37 -7.45 -2.68
C ILE A 39 -2.91 -6.44 -3.70
N LEU A 40 -2.02 -5.75 -4.43
CA LEU A 40 -2.43 -4.81 -5.47
C LEU A 40 -3.16 -5.50 -6.64
N ASP A 41 -2.68 -6.65 -7.08
CA ASP A 41 -3.35 -7.45 -8.12
C ASP A 41 -4.76 -7.88 -7.62
N ALA A 42 -4.90 -8.32 -6.36
CA ALA A 42 -6.19 -8.66 -5.77
C ALA A 42 -7.12 -7.44 -5.65
N LEU A 43 -6.60 -6.27 -5.24
CA LEU A 43 -7.36 -5.02 -5.14
C LEU A 43 -7.97 -4.64 -6.49
N VAL A 44 -7.15 -4.67 -7.55
CA VAL A 44 -7.61 -4.33 -8.91
C VAL A 44 -8.56 -5.39 -9.47
N ALA A 45 -8.34 -6.67 -9.19
CA ALA A 45 -9.25 -7.74 -9.61
C ALA A 45 -10.67 -7.58 -9.01
N HIS A 46 -10.77 -6.93 -7.85
CA HIS A 46 -12.03 -6.65 -7.16
C HIS A 46 -12.50 -5.19 -7.31
N ALA A 47 -11.98 -4.47 -8.32
CA ALA A 47 -12.26 -3.05 -8.52
C ALA A 47 -13.74 -2.68 -8.49
N ALA A 48 -14.62 -3.54 -9.02
CA ALA A 48 -16.08 -3.31 -9.04
C ALA A 48 -16.72 -3.10 -7.65
N GLN A 49 -16.02 -3.42 -6.57
CA GLN A 49 -16.48 -3.23 -5.19
C GLN A 49 -16.18 -1.83 -4.64
N TYR A 50 -15.35 -1.05 -5.35
CA TYR A 50 -14.84 0.22 -4.87
C TYR A 50 -15.28 1.39 -5.72
N GLU A 51 -15.47 2.52 -5.08
CA GLU A 51 -15.64 3.82 -5.70
C GLU A 51 -14.71 4.82 -5.02
N ASN A 52 -13.97 5.57 -5.83
CA ASN A 52 -13.13 6.68 -5.39
C ASN A 52 -12.15 6.33 -4.24
N VAL A 53 -11.45 5.22 -4.35
CA VAL A 53 -10.35 4.88 -3.44
C VAL A 53 -9.10 5.62 -3.88
N GLU A 54 -8.55 6.49 -3.02
CA GLU A 54 -7.29 7.19 -3.31
C GLU A 54 -6.10 6.26 -3.04
N ILE A 55 -5.29 6.03 -4.07
CA ILE A 55 -4.06 5.24 -3.97
C ILE A 55 -2.85 6.19 -3.93
N ILE A 56 -2.23 6.31 -2.76
CA ILE A 56 -0.97 7.05 -2.60
C ILE A 56 0.19 6.08 -2.78
N HIS A 57 0.99 6.31 -3.81
CA HIS A 57 2.12 5.45 -4.13
C HIS A 57 3.28 6.28 -4.70
N MET A 58 4.47 6.17 -4.11
CA MET A 58 5.61 6.94 -4.56
C MET A 58 6.21 6.32 -5.83
N VAL A 59 6.88 5.17 -5.72
CA VAL A 59 7.51 4.50 -6.86
C VAL A 59 6.84 3.16 -7.10
N ALA A 60 5.88 3.14 -8.02
CA ALA A 60 5.26 1.93 -8.50
C ALA A 60 6.22 1.21 -9.46
N MET A 61 6.82 0.12 -9.01
CA MET A 61 7.69 -0.74 -9.84
C MET A 61 6.92 -1.83 -10.57
N GLY A 62 5.75 -2.20 -10.06
CA GLY A 62 4.85 -3.15 -10.67
C GLY A 62 4.01 -2.53 -11.81
N LYS A 63 2.88 -3.15 -12.07
CA LYS A 63 2.00 -2.80 -13.20
C LYS A 63 1.27 -1.48 -13.05
N ALA A 64 1.10 -0.98 -11.81
CA ALA A 64 0.21 0.13 -11.47
C ALA A 64 -1.16 0.04 -12.18
N ALA A 65 -1.75 -1.16 -12.22
CA ALA A 65 -2.95 -1.45 -12.99
C ALA A 65 -4.17 -0.61 -12.54
N TYR A 66 -4.17 -0.13 -11.30
CA TYR A 66 -5.17 0.80 -10.77
C TYR A 66 -5.19 2.15 -11.51
N CYS A 67 -4.13 2.50 -12.27
CA CYS A 67 -4.08 3.70 -13.12
C CYS A 67 -4.66 3.48 -14.53
N GLN A 68 -5.19 2.29 -14.86
CA GLN A 68 -5.77 2.06 -16.18
C GLN A 68 -7.14 2.72 -16.32
N PRO A 69 -7.50 3.24 -17.53
CA PRO A 69 -8.71 4.06 -17.75
C PRO A 69 -10.02 3.39 -17.30
N GLN A 70 -10.11 2.06 -17.39
CA GLN A 70 -11.31 1.34 -16.98
C GLN A 70 -11.57 1.40 -15.47
N TYR A 71 -10.59 1.81 -14.68
CA TYR A 71 -10.69 1.89 -13.22
C TYR A 71 -10.79 3.32 -12.67
N ASP A 72 -10.92 4.33 -13.51
CA ASP A 72 -10.96 5.74 -13.09
C ASP A 72 -12.08 6.09 -12.09
N LYS A 73 -13.17 5.32 -12.09
CA LYS A 73 -14.25 5.47 -11.09
C LYS A 73 -13.95 4.77 -9.77
N ASN A 74 -13.10 3.78 -9.81
CA ASN A 74 -12.79 2.91 -8.68
C ASN A 74 -11.60 3.45 -7.88
N PHE A 75 -10.54 3.87 -8.59
CA PHE A 75 -9.28 4.29 -8.01
C PHE A 75 -8.86 5.64 -8.55
N HIS A 76 -8.34 6.46 -7.63
CA HIS A 76 -7.70 7.73 -7.95
C HIS A 76 -6.25 7.69 -7.45
N HIS A 77 -5.28 7.83 -8.37
CA HIS A 77 -3.87 7.75 -7.98
C HIS A 77 -3.32 9.14 -7.63
N ASN A 78 -2.79 9.27 -6.42
CA ASN A 78 -2.00 10.42 -5.98
C ASN A 78 -0.53 10.00 -5.89
N ALA A 79 0.29 10.47 -6.81
CA ALA A 79 1.69 10.12 -6.94
C ALA A 79 2.59 11.11 -6.21
N PHE A 80 3.55 10.60 -5.44
CA PHE A 80 4.68 11.39 -4.95
C PHE A 80 5.86 11.37 -5.92
N PHE A 81 5.86 10.41 -6.84
CA PHE A 81 6.82 10.29 -7.93
C PHE A 81 6.19 9.59 -9.11
N LEU A 82 6.44 10.07 -10.31
CA LEU A 82 5.91 9.49 -11.54
C LEU A 82 6.93 8.53 -12.17
N GLY A 83 6.75 7.25 -11.90
CA GLY A 83 7.53 6.14 -12.47
C GLY A 83 7.11 5.74 -13.87
N GLY A 84 7.78 4.76 -14.44
CA GLY A 84 7.49 4.27 -15.80
C GLY A 84 6.05 3.77 -15.97
N SER A 85 5.50 3.09 -14.96
CA SER A 85 4.15 2.52 -14.98
C SER A 85 3.02 3.53 -14.81
N THR A 86 3.29 4.76 -14.33
CA THR A 86 2.28 5.78 -14.01
C THR A 86 2.30 7.00 -14.93
N ARG A 87 3.41 7.22 -15.69
CA ARG A 87 3.58 8.42 -16.52
C ARG A 87 2.53 8.59 -17.60
N ALA A 88 2.10 7.49 -18.24
CA ALA A 88 1.08 7.57 -19.28
C ALA A 88 -0.25 8.09 -18.72
N ALA A 89 -0.68 7.55 -17.59
CA ALA A 89 -1.90 7.98 -16.91
C ALA A 89 -1.80 9.45 -16.45
N ALA A 90 -0.62 9.88 -15.96
CA ALA A 90 -0.39 11.27 -15.59
C ALA A 90 -0.44 12.22 -16.80
N ALA A 91 0.12 11.84 -17.96
CA ALA A 91 0.05 12.62 -19.19
C ALA A 91 -1.40 12.77 -19.71
N GLU A 92 -2.27 11.83 -19.38
CA GLU A 92 -3.71 11.87 -19.70
C GLU A 92 -4.54 12.60 -18.63
N GLY A 93 -3.92 13.18 -17.60
CA GLY A 93 -4.61 13.92 -16.54
C GLY A 93 -5.39 13.05 -15.55
N ARG A 94 -5.07 11.74 -15.43
CA ARG A 94 -5.75 10.78 -14.56
C ARG A 94 -5.00 10.46 -13.26
N VAL A 95 -3.95 11.21 -12.98
CA VAL A 95 -3.12 11.05 -11.78
C VAL A 95 -2.87 12.42 -11.18
N ASP A 96 -3.12 12.55 -9.89
CA ASP A 96 -2.67 13.71 -9.13
C ASP A 96 -1.19 13.55 -8.78
N PHE A 97 -0.51 14.68 -8.68
CA PHE A 97 0.88 14.73 -8.25
C PHE A 97 1.04 15.64 -7.06
N THR A 98 1.49 15.08 -5.94
CA THR A 98 1.81 15.83 -4.74
C THR A 98 3.32 16.01 -4.65
N PRO A 99 3.86 17.22 -4.99
CA PRO A 99 5.29 17.48 -4.87
C PRO A 99 5.67 17.57 -3.40
N VAL A 100 6.61 16.75 -2.98
CA VAL A 100 7.06 16.66 -1.59
C VAL A 100 8.51 16.21 -1.53
N TYR A 101 9.30 16.76 -0.61
CA TYR A 101 10.61 16.18 -0.32
C TYR A 101 10.46 14.84 0.39
N PHE A 102 11.30 13.87 0.03
CA PHE A 102 11.22 12.52 0.59
C PHE A 102 11.24 12.50 2.12
N SER A 103 12.06 13.36 2.72
CA SER A 103 12.17 13.52 4.18
C SER A 103 10.89 14.06 4.84
N GLU A 104 10.01 14.70 4.10
CA GLU A 104 8.77 15.31 4.63
C GLU A 104 7.57 14.36 4.52
N ILE A 105 7.65 13.31 3.69
CA ILE A 105 6.56 12.36 3.51
C ILE A 105 6.02 11.80 4.84
N PRO A 106 6.85 11.42 5.83
CA PRO A 106 6.34 10.95 7.11
C PRO A 106 5.42 11.93 7.83
N ASN A 107 5.76 13.22 7.82
CA ASN A 107 4.94 14.25 8.45
C ASN A 107 3.66 14.52 7.64
N LEU A 108 3.78 14.60 6.30
CA LEU A 108 2.64 14.74 5.40
C LEU A 108 1.60 13.63 5.62
N LEU A 109 2.05 12.38 5.80
CA LEU A 109 1.15 11.25 6.06
C LEU A 109 0.50 11.32 7.45
N ARG A 110 1.22 11.77 8.48
CA ARG A 110 0.69 11.86 9.84
C ARG A 110 -0.27 13.03 10.04
N GLU A 111 0.01 14.15 9.41
CA GLU A 111 -0.66 15.43 9.72
C GLU A 111 -1.75 15.76 8.71
N ASP A 112 -1.46 15.66 7.42
CA ASP A 112 -2.34 16.15 6.35
C ASP A 112 -3.12 15.04 5.66
N LEU A 113 -2.43 14.00 5.19
CA LEU A 113 -3.08 12.96 4.37
C LEU A 113 -3.78 11.88 5.19
N ARG A 114 -3.25 11.50 6.35
CA ARG A 114 -3.86 10.57 7.32
C ARG A 114 -4.49 9.34 6.65
N PRO A 115 -3.67 8.36 6.22
CA PRO A 115 -4.16 7.21 5.48
C PRO A 115 -5.12 6.37 6.33
N ASN A 116 -6.17 5.83 5.71
CA ASN A 116 -7.03 4.84 6.34
C ASN A 116 -6.39 3.45 6.32
N VAL A 117 -5.69 3.13 5.23
CA VAL A 117 -5.10 1.81 5.02
C VAL A 117 -3.67 1.93 4.53
N THR A 118 -2.77 1.10 5.03
CA THR A 118 -1.44 0.91 4.46
C THR A 118 -1.28 -0.52 3.96
N LEU A 119 -0.86 -0.65 2.69
CA LEU A 119 -0.50 -1.91 2.06
C LEU A 119 1.03 -2.03 2.03
N LEU A 120 1.58 -3.09 2.60
CA LEU A 120 3.02 -3.29 2.69
C LEU A 120 3.45 -4.74 2.54
N GLN A 121 4.76 -4.97 2.39
CA GLN A 121 5.37 -6.29 2.56
C GLN A 121 6.18 -6.35 3.85
N CYS A 122 6.23 -7.54 4.46
CA CYS A 122 7.08 -7.79 5.61
C CYS A 122 7.61 -9.24 5.63
N SER A 123 8.60 -9.48 6.48
CA SER A 123 9.06 -10.84 6.78
C SER A 123 8.01 -11.64 7.57
N PRO A 124 8.10 -12.97 7.62
CA PRO A 124 7.37 -13.74 8.63
C PRO A 124 7.70 -13.27 10.05
N PRO A 125 6.76 -13.45 11.00
CA PRO A 125 7.03 -13.15 12.41
C PRO A 125 8.17 -14.03 12.97
N ASP A 126 8.98 -13.41 13.83
CA ASP A 126 10.01 -14.14 14.59
C ASP A 126 9.43 -14.90 15.81
N ALA A 127 10.32 -15.42 16.67
CA ALA A 127 9.91 -16.13 17.88
C ALA A 127 9.10 -15.27 18.88
N HIS A 128 9.24 -13.95 18.77
CA HIS A 128 8.57 -12.97 19.64
C HIS A 128 7.34 -12.32 18.99
N GLY A 129 7.08 -12.59 17.69
CA GLY A 129 5.97 -12.02 16.94
C GLY A 129 6.32 -10.74 16.17
N TYR A 130 7.59 -10.32 16.16
CA TYR A 130 8.02 -9.16 15.38
C TYR A 130 8.23 -9.51 13.91
N VAL A 131 7.81 -8.62 13.04
CA VAL A 131 8.08 -8.66 11.59
C VAL A 131 9.11 -7.59 11.23
N SER A 132 9.82 -7.78 10.10
CA SER A 132 10.71 -6.76 9.55
C SER A 132 10.12 -6.24 8.24
N LEU A 133 10.15 -4.92 8.03
CA LEU A 133 9.83 -4.30 6.74
C LEU A 133 10.93 -4.52 5.68
N GLY A 134 12.10 -5.03 6.12
CA GLY A 134 13.17 -5.50 5.25
C GLY A 134 13.75 -4.39 4.37
N VAL A 135 13.47 -4.47 3.08
CA VAL A 135 14.11 -3.63 2.05
C VAL A 135 13.49 -2.24 1.89
N SER A 136 12.32 -1.96 2.48
CA SER A 136 11.62 -0.68 2.32
C SER A 136 10.94 -0.28 3.62
N VAL A 137 11.66 0.47 4.44
CA VAL A 137 11.20 0.96 5.75
C VAL A 137 10.70 2.39 5.64
N ASP A 138 11.50 3.29 5.11
CA ASP A 138 11.27 4.69 4.75
C ASP A 138 9.96 5.31 5.25
N TYR A 139 9.09 5.78 4.34
CA TYR A 139 7.75 6.26 4.69
C TYR A 139 6.75 5.12 4.99
N THR A 140 7.08 3.87 4.65
CA THR A 140 6.19 2.71 4.87
C THR A 140 5.88 2.52 6.36
N LYS A 141 6.89 2.66 7.23
CA LYS A 141 6.69 2.56 8.67
C LYS A 141 5.81 3.69 9.22
N PRO A 142 6.10 4.98 8.97
CA PRO A 142 5.20 6.07 9.36
C PRO A 142 3.78 5.94 8.81
N ALA A 143 3.60 5.47 7.58
CA ALA A 143 2.28 5.21 7.02
C ALA A 143 1.53 4.14 7.80
N ALA A 144 2.18 3.02 8.10
CA ALA A 144 1.58 1.95 8.89
C ALA A 144 1.19 2.40 10.31
N GLU A 145 2.02 3.25 10.94
CA GLU A 145 1.75 3.81 12.27
C GLU A 145 0.58 4.82 12.26
N ALA A 146 0.37 5.50 11.13
CA ALA A 146 -0.68 6.51 10.98
C ALA A 146 -2.02 5.96 10.49
N SER A 147 -2.06 4.72 9.99
CA SER A 147 -3.25 4.10 9.40
C SER A 147 -4.15 3.42 10.42
N ASP A 148 -5.46 3.40 10.15
CA ASP A 148 -6.44 2.64 10.92
C ASP A 148 -6.29 1.13 10.70
N LEU A 149 -5.86 0.72 9.49
CA LEU A 149 -5.71 -0.66 9.07
C LEU A 149 -4.38 -0.86 8.32
N VAL A 150 -3.66 -1.92 8.66
CA VAL A 150 -2.47 -2.35 7.92
C VAL A 150 -2.72 -3.73 7.32
N ILE A 151 -2.58 -3.84 6.00
CA ILE A 151 -2.65 -5.12 5.28
C ILE A 151 -1.24 -5.46 4.81
N ALA A 152 -0.67 -6.52 5.36
CA ALA A 152 0.71 -6.91 5.12
C ALA A 152 0.81 -8.19 4.29
N GLN A 153 1.49 -8.12 3.16
CA GLN A 153 1.91 -9.30 2.41
C GLN A 153 3.12 -9.92 3.10
N VAL A 154 2.92 -11.06 3.76
CA VAL A 154 4.01 -11.81 4.39
C VAL A 154 4.83 -12.53 3.32
N ASN A 155 6.10 -12.15 3.17
CA ASN A 155 7.00 -12.69 2.18
C ASN A 155 8.14 -13.47 2.86
N GLN A 156 8.22 -14.78 2.59
CA GLN A 156 9.25 -15.67 3.15
C GLN A 156 10.67 -15.28 2.72
N ASN A 157 10.80 -14.58 1.59
CA ASN A 157 12.09 -14.14 1.05
C ASN A 157 12.46 -12.70 1.50
N MET A 158 11.59 -12.02 2.27
CA MET A 158 11.91 -10.69 2.78
C MET A 158 13.07 -10.78 3.78
N PRO A 159 14.19 -10.09 3.53
CA PRO A 159 15.31 -10.12 4.46
C PRO A 159 14.89 -9.50 5.80
N ARG A 160 15.36 -10.12 6.87
CA ARG A 160 15.18 -9.57 8.20
C ARG A 160 16.31 -8.59 8.47
N THR A 161 15.99 -7.31 8.43
CA THR A 161 16.91 -6.23 8.82
C THR A 161 16.67 -5.88 10.28
N LEU A 162 17.75 -5.53 11.00
CA LEU A 162 17.73 -5.14 12.41
C LEU A 162 17.78 -3.62 12.53
#